data_a311f6f042dc2f1bd87a307e0edda8c5
#
_entry.id   a311f6f042dc2f1bd87a307e0edda8c5
#
_cell.length_a   1.000
_cell.length_b   1.000
_cell.length_c   1.000
_cell.angle_alpha   90.00
_cell.angle_beta   90.00
_cell.angle_gamma   90.00
#
_symmetry.space_group_name_H-M   'P 1'
#
loop_
_entity.id
_entity.type
_entity.pdbx_description
1 polymer ?
#
loop_
_entity_poly.entity_id
_entity_poly.type
_entity_poly.pdbx_seq_one_letter_code
_entity_poly.pdbx_strand_id
1 'polypeptide(L)'
;VSAIINGGNLYSPFLVKNFLEPETNTIVKSVTAENKGTVIKKETSDLVRYALESVVAKGSGHNAYIENYRIGGKTGTAQTVENGIYSSSKYILSFIGFMPADDPEIVVYVAVQNAKGVVQYGGTVAAPIARNIFLSAIDILDIEPSTEGIPKEYTWLDQKYATVPDVVGLSVEEAKKTLKGFNIEYSGEGNAVIYTSPKA
;
A
#
# COMPACT_ATOMS: atom_id res chain seq x y z
N VAL A 1 -12.32 -8.72 4.99
CA VAL A 1 -11.38 -7.95 5.83
C VAL A 1 -12.05 -7.54 7.12
N SER A 2 -13.24 -6.90 7.10
CA SER A 2 -13.88 -6.40 8.33
C SER A 2 -13.94 -7.45 9.47
N ALA A 3 -14.37 -8.69 9.18
CA ALA A 3 -14.39 -9.74 10.19
C ALA A 3 -12.99 -10.09 10.75
N ILE A 4 -11.93 -9.91 9.95
CA ILE A 4 -10.55 -10.18 10.38
C ILE A 4 -10.06 -9.12 11.36
N ILE A 5 -10.47 -7.86 11.18
CA ILE A 5 -9.93 -6.74 11.95
C ILE A 5 -10.81 -6.30 13.13
N ASN A 6 -12.04 -6.81 13.24
CA ASN A 6 -13.02 -6.43 14.27
C ASN A 6 -13.15 -7.45 15.42
N GLY A 7 -12.13 -8.26 15.64
CA GLY A 7 -12.12 -9.31 16.66
C GLY A 7 -12.76 -10.63 16.21
N GLY A 8 -12.98 -10.81 14.90
CA GLY A 8 -13.47 -12.06 14.32
C GLY A 8 -14.97 -12.11 14.03
N ASN A 9 -15.70 -11.04 14.22
CA ASN A 9 -17.16 -11.03 14.05
C ASN A 9 -17.56 -10.82 12.59
N LEU A 10 -18.35 -11.73 12.05
CA LEU A 10 -18.88 -11.64 10.68
C LEU A 10 -20.27 -11.00 10.71
N TYR A 11 -20.44 -9.89 10.02
CA TYR A 11 -21.72 -9.19 9.87
C TYR A 11 -22.23 -9.29 8.44
N SER A 12 -23.57 -9.39 8.30
CA SER A 12 -24.21 -9.20 6.99
C SER A 12 -24.09 -7.74 6.57
N PRO A 13 -23.57 -7.45 5.36
CA PRO A 13 -23.52 -6.09 4.85
C PRO A 13 -24.93 -5.58 4.56
N PHE A 14 -25.17 -4.31 4.84
CA PHE A 14 -26.43 -3.63 4.49
C PHE A 14 -26.13 -2.18 4.11
N LEU A 15 -26.99 -1.62 3.24
CA LEU A 15 -26.85 -0.25 2.73
C LEU A 15 -27.83 0.73 3.38
N VAL A 16 -29.02 0.26 3.72
CA VAL A 16 -30.08 1.10 4.27
C VAL A 16 -30.00 1.05 5.79
N LYS A 17 -29.71 2.19 6.42
CA LYS A 17 -29.67 2.32 7.89
C LYS A 17 -31.06 2.57 8.46
N ASN A 18 -31.77 3.54 7.89
CA ASN A 18 -33.10 3.96 8.36
C ASN A 18 -34.05 4.17 7.20
N PHE A 19 -35.33 3.93 7.45
CA PHE A 19 -36.43 4.40 6.63
C PHE A 19 -37.05 5.61 7.34
N LEU A 20 -37.19 6.69 6.62
CA LEU A 20 -37.74 7.94 7.16
C LEU A 20 -39.13 8.22 6.57
N GLU A 21 -40.00 8.82 7.36
CA GLU A 21 -41.24 9.42 6.87
C GLU A 21 -40.91 10.65 6.01
N PRO A 22 -41.35 10.73 4.75
CA PRO A 22 -40.93 11.79 3.83
C PRO A 22 -41.28 13.22 4.31
N GLU A 23 -42.39 13.40 5.02
CA GLU A 23 -42.87 14.72 5.43
C GLU A 23 -42.23 15.20 6.75
N THR A 24 -41.90 14.30 7.66
CA THR A 24 -41.46 14.63 9.03
C THR A 24 -40.02 14.29 9.29
N ASN A 25 -39.34 13.55 8.40
CA ASN A 25 -38.02 12.96 8.60
C ASN A 25 -37.89 12.09 9.87
N THR A 26 -39.02 11.63 10.41
CA THR A 26 -38.98 10.72 11.55
C THR A 26 -38.62 9.31 11.13
N ILE A 27 -37.83 8.61 11.97
CA ILE A 27 -37.42 7.23 11.70
C ILE A 27 -38.62 6.30 11.88
N VAL A 28 -39.08 5.69 10.80
CA VAL A 28 -40.18 4.70 10.79
C VAL A 28 -39.65 3.30 11.06
N LYS A 29 -38.42 3.00 10.56
CA LYS A 29 -37.79 1.69 10.71
C LYS A 29 -36.27 1.84 10.66
N SER A 30 -35.55 1.15 11.54
CA SER A 30 -34.11 1.01 11.51
C SER A 30 -33.71 -0.40 11.10
N VAL A 31 -32.61 -0.51 10.34
CA VAL A 31 -31.94 -1.78 10.05
C VAL A 31 -30.75 -1.91 11.01
N THR A 32 -30.65 -3.03 11.68
CA THR A 32 -29.55 -3.34 12.59
C THR A 32 -28.57 -4.31 11.92
N ALA A 33 -27.29 -4.19 12.27
CA ALA A 33 -26.28 -5.12 11.81
C ALA A 33 -26.57 -6.55 12.33
N GLU A 34 -26.64 -7.50 11.40
CA GLU A 34 -26.86 -8.91 11.75
C GLU A 34 -25.50 -9.61 11.91
N ASN A 35 -25.19 -10.02 13.14
CA ASN A 35 -23.99 -10.82 13.42
C ASN A 35 -24.24 -12.28 13.01
N LYS A 36 -23.43 -12.80 12.09
CA LYS A 36 -23.48 -14.19 11.57
C LYS A 36 -22.55 -15.15 12.36
N GLY A 37 -21.97 -14.66 13.44
CA GLY A 37 -21.07 -15.43 14.30
C GLY A 37 -19.62 -15.01 14.24
N THR A 38 -18.79 -15.66 15.05
CA THR A 38 -17.35 -15.43 15.13
C THR A 38 -16.60 -16.42 14.23
N VAL A 39 -15.82 -15.93 13.27
CA VAL A 39 -15.09 -16.75 12.28
C VAL A 39 -13.62 -16.97 12.62
N ILE A 40 -13.03 -16.09 13.44
CA ILE A 40 -11.69 -16.24 14.02
C ILE A 40 -11.69 -15.74 15.47
N LYS A 41 -10.73 -16.20 16.27
CA LYS A 41 -10.56 -15.71 17.64
C LYS A 41 -10.02 -14.28 17.67
N LYS A 42 -10.34 -13.55 18.73
CA LYS A 42 -9.87 -12.18 18.93
C LYS A 42 -8.33 -12.08 18.87
N GLU A 43 -7.63 -13.00 19.52
CA GLU A 43 -6.16 -13.04 19.53
C GLU A 43 -5.58 -13.22 18.12
N THR A 44 -6.24 -14.00 17.27
CA THR A 44 -5.86 -14.16 15.85
C THR A 44 -6.10 -12.85 15.09
N SER A 45 -7.23 -12.20 15.34
CA SER A 45 -7.54 -10.89 14.77
C SER A 45 -6.46 -9.85 15.13
N ASP A 46 -6.06 -9.77 16.39
CA ASP A 46 -5.05 -8.86 16.90
C ASP A 46 -3.68 -9.10 16.23
N LEU A 47 -3.25 -10.37 16.10
CA LEU A 47 -2.02 -10.76 15.41
C LEU A 47 -2.05 -10.38 13.92
N VAL A 48 -3.18 -10.59 13.25
CA VAL A 48 -3.31 -10.24 11.83
C VAL A 48 -3.31 -8.73 11.64
N ARG A 49 -3.94 -7.94 12.52
CA ARG A 49 -3.86 -6.47 12.48
C ARG A 49 -2.43 -5.98 12.60
N TYR A 50 -1.66 -6.51 13.56
CA TYR A 50 -0.24 -6.19 13.72
C TYR A 50 0.58 -6.55 12.48
N ALA A 51 0.35 -7.72 11.88
CA ALA A 51 1.02 -8.13 10.65
C ALA A 51 0.66 -7.19 9.47
N LEU A 52 -0.60 -6.76 9.37
CA LEU A 52 -1.04 -5.83 8.32
C LEU A 52 -0.53 -4.39 8.54
N GLU A 53 -0.36 -3.96 9.78
CA GLU A 53 0.34 -2.71 10.11
C GLU A 53 1.81 -2.78 9.69
N SER A 54 2.49 -3.92 9.92
CA SER A 54 3.86 -4.13 9.45
C SER A 54 3.99 -4.06 7.93
N VAL A 55 2.99 -4.50 7.16
CA VAL A 55 2.97 -4.36 5.68
C VAL A 55 2.99 -2.89 5.25
N VAL A 56 2.34 -2.02 6.01
CA VAL A 56 2.33 -0.57 5.73
C VAL A 56 3.61 0.10 6.25
N ALA A 57 4.08 -0.25 7.43
CA ALA A 57 5.27 0.38 8.00
C ALA A 57 6.58 -0.06 7.33
N LYS A 58 6.69 -1.35 6.92
CA LYS A 58 7.94 -1.99 6.50
C LYS A 58 7.89 -2.72 5.16
N GLY A 59 6.71 -2.81 4.56
CA GLY A 59 6.48 -3.68 3.40
C GLY A 59 5.93 -2.95 2.17
N SER A 60 5.27 -3.71 1.31
CA SER A 60 4.74 -3.26 0.01
C SER A 60 3.63 -2.21 0.12
N GLY A 61 3.07 -1.98 1.31
CA GLY A 61 2.04 -0.98 1.57
C GLY A 61 2.57 0.39 2.02
N HIS A 62 3.90 0.60 2.05
CA HIS A 62 4.55 1.76 2.65
C HIS A 62 4.08 3.12 2.11
N ASN A 63 3.56 3.18 0.90
CA ASN A 63 2.99 4.41 0.34
C ASN A 63 1.63 4.82 0.96
N ALA A 64 1.03 3.94 1.78
CA ALA A 64 -0.14 4.28 2.59
C ALA A 64 0.21 4.79 4.00
N TYR A 65 1.49 4.75 4.39
CA TYR A 65 1.94 5.17 5.72
C TYR A 65 1.68 6.66 5.96
N ILE A 66 1.16 6.98 7.15
CA ILE A 66 0.99 8.34 7.67
C ILE A 66 1.67 8.41 9.04
N GLU A 67 2.54 9.38 9.21
CA GLU A 67 3.25 9.62 10.47
C GLU A 67 2.26 9.85 11.61
N ASN A 68 2.50 9.24 12.77
CA ASN A 68 1.65 9.29 13.96
C ASN A 68 0.24 8.69 13.80
N TYR A 69 -0.01 7.90 12.75
CA TYR A 69 -1.27 7.16 12.58
C TYR A 69 -1.00 5.69 12.28
N ARG A 70 -1.72 4.83 12.96
CA ARG A 70 -1.58 3.39 12.81
C ARG A 70 -2.45 2.89 11.67
N ILE A 71 -1.82 2.54 10.56
CA ILE A 71 -2.53 2.05 9.36
C ILE A 71 -2.09 0.63 9.06
N GLY A 72 -3.06 -0.27 8.99
CA GLY A 72 -2.87 -1.63 8.51
C GLY A 72 -3.40 -1.79 7.09
N GLY A 73 -2.81 -2.69 6.30
CA GLY A 73 -3.32 -2.92 4.95
C GLY A 73 -2.58 -3.98 4.15
N LYS A 74 -3.13 -4.28 2.97
CA LYS A 74 -2.57 -5.26 2.03
C LYS A 74 -2.72 -4.78 0.59
N THR A 75 -1.63 -4.87 -0.14
CA THR A 75 -1.58 -4.63 -1.59
C THR A 75 -2.07 -5.85 -2.37
N GLY A 76 -2.68 -5.60 -3.51
CA GLY A 76 -3.03 -6.62 -4.48
C GLY A 76 -2.56 -6.23 -5.89
N THR A 77 -2.10 -7.20 -6.64
CA THR A 77 -1.74 -7.06 -8.06
C THR A 77 -2.23 -8.31 -8.76
N ALA A 78 -3.38 -8.20 -9.41
CA ALA A 78 -4.03 -9.33 -10.07
C ALA A 78 -4.06 -9.13 -11.58
N GLN A 79 -3.62 -10.13 -12.34
CA GLN A 79 -3.77 -10.14 -13.80
C GLN A 79 -5.25 -10.25 -14.16
N THR A 80 -5.68 -9.51 -15.18
CA THR A 80 -7.02 -9.69 -15.76
C THR A 80 -7.06 -10.92 -16.65
N VAL A 81 -8.25 -11.52 -16.77
CA VAL A 81 -8.46 -12.66 -17.65
C VAL A 81 -9.12 -12.18 -18.95
N GLU A 82 -8.52 -12.52 -20.10
CA GLU A 82 -9.04 -12.26 -21.44
C GLU A 82 -9.12 -13.58 -22.20
N ASN A 83 -10.30 -13.93 -22.69
CA ASN A 83 -10.55 -15.19 -23.40
C ASN A 83 -10.08 -16.46 -22.65
N GLY A 84 -10.21 -16.45 -21.31
CA GLY A 84 -9.81 -17.57 -20.46
C GLY A 84 -8.31 -17.63 -20.12
N ILE A 85 -7.51 -16.65 -20.55
CA ILE A 85 -6.05 -16.60 -20.33
C ILE A 85 -5.71 -15.35 -19.50
N TYR A 86 -4.75 -15.47 -18.57
CA TYR A 86 -4.24 -14.33 -17.82
C TYR A 86 -3.47 -13.37 -18.74
N SER A 87 -3.84 -12.10 -18.70
CA SER A 87 -3.17 -11.05 -19.47
C SER A 87 -1.77 -10.79 -18.92
N SER A 88 -0.77 -10.66 -19.79
CA SER A 88 0.60 -10.30 -19.41
C SER A 88 0.79 -8.80 -19.16
N SER A 89 -0.18 -7.96 -19.55
CA SER A 89 -0.04 -6.50 -19.54
C SER A 89 -1.17 -5.74 -18.85
N LYS A 90 -2.28 -6.42 -18.51
CA LYS A 90 -3.44 -5.79 -17.87
C LYS A 90 -3.65 -6.32 -16.47
N TYR A 91 -3.71 -5.41 -15.52
CA TYR A 91 -3.79 -5.71 -14.10
C TYR A 91 -4.92 -4.94 -13.42
N ILE A 92 -5.42 -5.52 -12.34
CA ILE A 92 -6.17 -4.82 -11.29
C ILE A 92 -5.20 -4.61 -10.14
N LEU A 93 -4.88 -3.35 -9.89
CA LEU A 93 -3.97 -2.91 -8.83
C LEU A 93 -4.80 -2.46 -7.65
N SER A 94 -4.64 -3.08 -6.51
CA SER A 94 -5.49 -2.76 -5.38
C SER A 94 -4.72 -2.58 -4.08
N PHE A 95 -5.35 -1.86 -3.17
CA PHE A 95 -4.96 -1.76 -1.77
C PHE A 95 -6.21 -1.76 -0.91
N ILE A 96 -6.23 -2.61 0.11
CA ILE A 96 -7.21 -2.56 1.16
C ILE A 96 -6.50 -2.19 2.45
N GLY A 97 -6.98 -1.16 3.13
CA GLY A 97 -6.39 -0.70 4.38
C GLY A 97 -7.46 -0.34 5.39
N PHE A 98 -7.06 -0.18 6.62
CA PHE A 98 -7.90 0.20 7.76
C PHE A 98 -7.11 1.05 8.74
N MET A 99 -7.81 1.86 9.52
CA MET A 99 -7.26 2.79 10.47
C MET A 99 -8.28 3.09 11.59
N PRO A 100 -7.83 3.28 12.87
CA PRO A 100 -6.52 2.91 13.42
C PRO A 100 -6.29 1.39 13.37
N ALA A 101 -5.01 0.93 13.40
CA ALA A 101 -4.72 -0.51 13.28
C ALA A 101 -5.03 -1.30 14.57
N ASP A 102 -5.02 -0.63 15.72
CA ASP A 102 -5.35 -1.21 17.03
C ASP A 102 -6.86 -1.23 17.32
N ASP A 103 -7.61 -0.24 16.86
CA ASP A 103 -9.07 -0.19 16.98
C ASP A 103 -9.71 0.37 15.70
N PRO A 104 -9.91 -0.46 14.67
CA PRO A 104 -10.31 0.00 13.35
C PRO A 104 -11.69 0.63 13.28
N GLU A 105 -11.74 1.90 12.85
CA GLU A 105 -12.95 2.66 12.62
C GLU A 105 -13.35 2.74 11.14
N ILE A 106 -12.35 2.74 10.24
CA ILE A 106 -12.58 2.82 8.80
C ILE A 106 -11.81 1.76 8.04
N VAL A 107 -12.44 1.22 7.00
CA VAL A 107 -11.83 0.36 5.97
C VAL A 107 -11.94 1.04 4.63
N VAL A 108 -10.81 1.14 3.93
CA VAL A 108 -10.71 1.73 2.58
C VAL A 108 -10.25 0.65 1.61
N TYR A 109 -10.98 0.47 0.51
CA TYR A 109 -10.57 -0.36 -0.61
C TYR A 109 -10.44 0.47 -1.88
N VAL A 110 -9.25 0.45 -2.45
CA VAL A 110 -8.95 1.11 -3.74
C VAL A 110 -8.59 0.04 -4.75
N ALA A 111 -9.22 0.09 -5.92
CA ALA A 111 -8.89 -0.75 -7.05
C ALA A 111 -8.78 0.09 -8.31
N VAL A 112 -7.66 -0.04 -9.02
CA VAL A 112 -7.37 0.64 -10.29
C VAL A 112 -7.15 -0.41 -11.36
N GLN A 113 -7.99 -0.40 -12.38
CA GLN A 113 -7.91 -1.34 -13.49
C GLN A 113 -7.18 -0.73 -14.69
N ASN A 114 -6.24 -1.49 -15.28
CA ASN A 114 -5.52 -1.12 -16.48
C ASN A 114 -4.82 0.25 -16.41
N ALA A 115 -4.15 0.56 -15.31
CA ALA A 115 -3.33 1.75 -15.17
C ALA A 115 -2.25 1.78 -16.27
N LYS A 116 -2.05 2.95 -16.90
CA LYS A 116 -1.10 3.12 -18.00
C LYS A 116 0.03 4.08 -17.61
N GLY A 117 1.22 3.83 -18.12
CA GLY A 117 2.37 4.71 -17.88
C GLY A 117 2.95 4.66 -16.46
N VAL A 118 2.58 3.64 -15.68
CA VAL A 118 3.04 3.45 -14.30
C VAL A 118 3.48 2.00 -14.06
N VAL A 119 4.30 1.82 -13.04
CA VAL A 119 4.68 0.47 -12.58
C VAL A 119 3.44 -0.24 -12.04
N GLN A 120 3.21 -1.49 -12.49
CA GLN A 120 2.00 -2.26 -12.23
C GLN A 120 2.03 -2.94 -10.86
N TYR A 121 2.04 -2.15 -9.77
CA TYR A 121 1.95 -2.64 -8.40
C TYR A 121 0.89 -1.87 -7.59
N GLY A 122 0.09 -2.60 -6.81
CA GLY A 122 -0.94 -2.02 -5.96
C GLY A 122 -0.37 -1.03 -4.93
N GLY A 123 0.82 -1.34 -4.37
CA GLY A 123 1.54 -0.45 -3.45
C GLY A 123 1.99 0.87 -4.07
N THR A 124 2.26 0.90 -5.38
CA THR A 124 2.70 2.10 -6.09
C THR A 124 1.52 2.94 -6.58
N VAL A 125 0.40 2.31 -6.95
CA VAL A 125 -0.73 2.99 -7.57
C VAL A 125 -1.90 3.17 -6.60
N ALA A 126 -2.34 2.10 -5.94
CA ALA A 126 -3.55 2.13 -5.10
C ALA A 126 -3.28 2.62 -3.66
N ALA A 127 -2.12 2.29 -3.08
CA ALA A 127 -1.80 2.68 -1.71
C ALA A 127 -1.67 4.21 -1.52
N PRO A 128 -1.08 5.01 -2.43
CA PRO A 128 -1.08 6.47 -2.30
C PRO A 128 -2.48 7.09 -2.36
N ILE A 129 -3.39 6.50 -3.16
CA ILE A 129 -4.78 6.95 -3.24
C ILE A 129 -5.48 6.68 -1.91
N ALA A 130 -5.31 5.47 -1.35
CA ALA A 130 -5.86 5.13 -0.04
C ALA A 130 -5.30 6.04 1.06
N ARG A 131 -4.00 6.39 1.01
CA ARG A 131 -3.39 7.34 1.94
C ARG A 131 -4.10 8.70 1.93
N ASN A 132 -4.42 9.23 0.75
CA ASN A 132 -5.13 10.50 0.65
C ASN A 132 -6.56 10.40 1.21
N ILE A 133 -7.24 9.26 1.03
CA ILE A 133 -8.55 9.02 1.65
C ILE A 133 -8.42 8.97 3.17
N PHE A 134 -7.40 8.28 3.71
CA PHE A 134 -7.15 8.24 5.15
C PHE A 134 -6.86 9.63 5.73
N LEU A 135 -6.06 10.47 5.05
CA LEU A 135 -5.83 11.85 5.48
C LEU A 135 -7.13 12.63 5.61
N SER A 136 -8.05 12.50 4.65
CA SER A 136 -9.36 13.14 4.75
C SER A 136 -10.23 12.53 5.85
N ALA A 137 -10.11 11.21 6.07
CA ALA A 137 -10.89 10.51 7.09
C ALA A 137 -10.46 10.88 8.51
N ILE A 138 -9.17 11.17 8.73
CA ILE A 138 -8.63 11.65 10.02
C ILE A 138 -9.41 12.89 10.49
N ASP A 139 -9.56 13.86 9.62
CA ASP A 139 -10.25 15.11 9.95
C ASP A 139 -11.77 14.93 10.13
N ILE A 140 -12.39 14.05 9.31
CA ILE A 140 -13.85 13.84 9.32
C ILE A 140 -14.32 13.01 10.51
N LEU A 141 -13.51 12.01 10.89
CA LEU A 141 -13.82 11.05 11.96
C LEU A 141 -13.18 11.43 13.29
N ASP A 142 -12.38 12.52 13.32
CA ASP A 142 -11.66 13.00 14.51
C ASP A 142 -10.77 11.90 15.11
N ILE A 143 -9.98 11.23 14.22
CA ILE A 143 -9.11 10.14 14.63
C ILE A 143 -7.87 10.69 15.30
N GLU A 144 -7.66 10.35 16.55
CA GLU A 144 -6.53 10.82 17.35
C GLU A 144 -5.19 10.21 16.88
N PRO A 145 -4.10 11.01 16.85
CA PRO A 145 -2.79 10.51 16.54
C PRO A 145 -2.25 9.56 17.61
N SER A 146 -1.45 8.59 17.21
CA SER A 146 -0.81 7.61 18.10
C SER A 146 0.67 7.47 17.79
N THR A 147 1.51 7.53 18.82
CA THR A 147 2.96 7.27 18.71
C THR A 147 3.32 5.80 18.97
N GLU A 148 2.35 4.95 19.29
CA GLU A 148 2.55 3.54 19.60
C GLU A 148 2.60 2.64 18.35
N GLY A 149 2.45 3.23 17.15
CA GLY A 149 2.49 2.52 15.89
C GLY A 149 3.88 1.97 15.54
N ILE A 150 3.91 1.04 14.60
CA ILE A 150 5.16 0.52 14.06
C ILE A 150 5.84 1.65 13.26
N PRO A 151 7.07 2.04 13.61
CA PRO A 151 7.76 3.10 12.89
C PRO A 151 8.05 2.67 11.44
N LYS A 152 8.00 3.63 10.54
CA LYS A 152 8.34 3.40 9.14
C LYS A 152 9.82 3.02 9.00
N GLU A 153 10.05 1.89 8.38
CA GLU A 153 11.38 1.46 7.97
C GLU A 153 11.50 1.58 6.45
N TYR A 154 12.52 2.31 5.99
CA TYR A 154 12.89 2.31 4.58
C TYR A 154 13.65 1.01 4.30
N THR A 155 12.94 0.05 3.70
CA THR A 155 13.49 -1.24 3.30
C THR A 155 14.15 -1.14 1.93
N TRP A 156 14.80 -2.23 1.49
CA TRP A 156 15.34 -2.36 0.12
C TRP A 156 14.29 -2.06 -0.99
N LEU A 157 12.98 -2.20 -0.70
CA LEU A 157 11.89 -1.87 -1.64
C LEU A 157 11.78 -0.37 -1.92
N ASP A 158 12.27 0.47 -1.02
CA ASP A 158 12.35 1.93 -1.20
C ASP A 158 13.65 2.35 -1.91
N GLN A 159 14.61 1.43 -2.08
CA GLN A 159 15.87 1.71 -2.78
C GLN A 159 15.63 1.74 -4.28
N LYS A 160 16.07 2.83 -4.90
CA LYS A 160 16.12 2.92 -6.36
C LYS A 160 17.32 2.13 -6.84
N TYR A 161 17.05 1.00 -7.48
CA TYR A 161 18.10 0.26 -8.17
C TYR A 161 18.27 0.87 -9.56
N ALA A 162 19.53 1.12 -9.93
CA ALA A 162 19.91 1.48 -11.28
C ALA A 162 20.94 0.47 -11.74
N THR A 163 20.77 -0.07 -12.93
CA THR A 163 21.81 -0.89 -13.57
C THR A 163 22.99 0.02 -13.92
N VAL A 164 24.17 -0.31 -13.43
CA VAL A 164 25.40 0.40 -13.79
C VAL A 164 25.81 -0.05 -15.19
N PRO A 165 25.89 0.88 -16.17
CA PRO A 165 26.38 0.52 -17.51
C PRO A 165 27.81 -0.01 -17.48
N ASP A 166 28.13 -0.96 -18.34
CA ASP A 166 29.51 -1.39 -18.52
C ASP A 166 30.33 -0.28 -19.21
N VAL A 167 31.36 0.17 -18.53
CA VAL A 167 32.28 1.20 -19.03
C VAL A 167 33.71 0.75 -19.06
N VAL A 168 33.97 -0.54 -18.84
CA VAL A 168 35.32 -1.11 -18.94
C VAL A 168 35.81 -1.00 -20.38
N GLY A 169 37.02 -0.53 -20.57
CA GLY A 169 37.63 -0.27 -21.89
C GLY A 169 37.33 1.12 -22.49
N LEU A 170 36.38 1.87 -21.94
CA LEU A 170 36.12 3.25 -22.39
C LEU A 170 37.17 4.21 -21.85
N SER A 171 37.33 5.34 -22.53
CA SER A 171 38.10 6.45 -21.97
C SER A 171 37.36 7.01 -20.73
N VAL A 172 38.10 7.64 -19.82
CA VAL A 172 37.57 8.25 -18.60
C VAL A 172 36.47 9.28 -18.94
N GLU A 173 36.62 10.03 -20.03
CA GLU A 173 35.63 11.00 -20.46
C GLU A 173 34.33 10.38 -20.99
N GLU A 174 34.46 9.30 -21.77
CA GLU A 174 33.30 8.56 -22.28
C GLU A 174 32.59 7.84 -21.14
N ALA A 175 33.31 7.25 -20.21
CA ALA A 175 32.78 6.62 -19.01
C ALA A 175 31.95 7.63 -18.17
N LYS A 176 32.47 8.84 -17.95
CA LYS A 176 31.74 9.92 -17.25
C LYS A 176 30.45 10.32 -17.95
N LYS A 177 30.44 10.34 -19.29
CA LYS A 177 29.22 10.63 -20.06
C LYS A 177 28.20 9.51 -19.96
N THR A 178 28.65 8.26 -20.02
CA THR A 178 27.80 7.06 -19.93
C THR A 178 27.21 6.90 -18.54
N LEU A 179 27.96 7.22 -17.49
CA LEU A 179 27.55 7.15 -16.08
C LEU A 179 26.88 8.47 -15.61
N LYS A 180 26.39 9.30 -16.50
CA LYS A 180 25.68 10.52 -16.12
C LYS A 180 24.47 10.19 -15.24
N GLY A 181 24.46 10.71 -14.03
CA GLY A 181 23.43 10.45 -13.01
C GLY A 181 23.90 9.54 -11.86
N PHE A 182 25.12 9.00 -11.95
CA PHE A 182 25.78 8.31 -10.84
C PHE A 182 26.82 9.22 -10.17
N ASN A 183 27.02 9.02 -8.87
CA ASN A 183 28.19 9.59 -8.18
C ASN A 183 29.40 8.73 -8.53
N ILE A 184 30.40 9.35 -9.18
CA ILE A 184 31.56 8.64 -9.69
C ILE A 184 32.79 9.04 -8.87
N GLU A 185 33.43 8.07 -8.27
CA GLU A 185 34.77 8.19 -7.72
C GLU A 185 35.73 7.35 -8.58
N TYR A 186 36.86 7.90 -8.92
CA TYR A 186 37.86 7.16 -9.70
C TYR A 186 39.27 7.45 -9.19
N SER A 187 40.17 6.48 -9.33
CA SER A 187 41.56 6.57 -8.95
C SER A 187 42.42 5.86 -10.00
N GLY A 188 43.72 6.17 -10.03
CA GLY A 188 44.69 5.60 -10.95
C GLY A 188 45.22 6.62 -11.98
N GLU A 189 46.24 6.21 -12.71
CA GLU A 189 46.90 6.98 -13.78
C GLU A 189 46.64 6.27 -15.11
N GLY A 190 46.07 6.98 -16.09
CA GLY A 190 45.73 6.41 -17.39
C GLY A 190 44.45 6.99 -17.99
N ASN A 191 44.16 6.64 -19.25
CA ASN A 191 43.03 7.18 -20.01
C ASN A 191 41.86 6.20 -20.18
N ALA A 192 41.99 4.95 -19.75
CA ALA A 192 40.94 3.94 -19.92
C ALA A 192 40.52 3.32 -18.59
N VAL A 193 39.24 3.02 -18.48
CA VAL A 193 38.65 2.29 -17.35
C VAL A 193 39.02 0.81 -17.46
N ILE A 194 39.69 0.26 -16.45
CA ILE A 194 40.08 -1.15 -16.41
C ILE A 194 39.23 -2.00 -15.47
N TYR A 195 38.46 -1.34 -14.58
CA TYR A 195 37.67 -2.01 -13.58
C TYR A 195 36.55 -1.07 -13.06
N THR A 196 35.39 -1.62 -12.73
CA THR A 196 34.30 -0.92 -12.06
C THR A 196 33.85 -1.67 -10.81
N SER A 197 33.40 -0.92 -9.79
CA SER A 197 32.77 -1.47 -8.61
C SER A 197 31.59 -0.58 -8.25
N PRO A 198 30.33 -1.12 -8.22
CA PRO A 198 30.00 -2.51 -8.57
C PRO A 198 30.26 -2.83 -10.04
N LYS A 199 30.36 -4.12 -10.36
CA LYS A 199 30.40 -4.57 -11.76
C LYS A 199 29.06 -4.26 -12.45
N ALA A 200 29.09 -4.02 -13.76
CA ALA A 200 27.93 -3.88 -14.61
C ALA A 200 27.05 -5.15 -14.64
#